data_f8c0e1aba64e4cf43a905c3d8a575717
#
_entry.id   f8c0e1aba64e4cf43a905c3d8a575717
#
_cell.length_a   1.000
_cell.length_b   1.000
_cell.length_c   1.000
_cell.angle_alpha   90.00
_cell.angle_beta   90.00
_cell.angle_gamma   90.00
#
_symmetry.space_group_name_H-M   'P 1'
#
loop_
_entity.id
_entity.type
_entity.pdbx_description
1 polymer ?
#
loop_
_entity_poly.entity_id
_entity_poly.type
_entity_poly.pdbx_seq_one_letter_code
_entity_poly.pdbx_strand_id
1 'polypeptide(L)'
;MGMALVRGARAKRKRVIFLCNRVHLVEQTSRRFKKAGIEHGIIQGENTARVYESVLVGSIQTVARRGMPDVDLIIIDEAHTVAGSREYRAVLAAAKGVPVIGLSATPYARGLGKHYDELGGALFEHMTVAATIPELIEGGYLVDCDVYAPSEPDMAGIKQARNAFGDLDYTDADVGRAVNKPELVGDIVTHWLRLARGTPTVCFAANIAHSKHIVERFHAAGVSAEHIDCYTDEEERRAILARVETGETMVISNVGILAEGWDFPACRTLILARSTRSLIRYIQMAGRVLRPHASKDRALILDHSGSVVRLGFPTDEFPLELDDGTPREAKGEAQEKEKPLPKACPACSYVKTVHKCPVCGFAPERKANVDVRAGDLVPLKKKPKAKKMDKQEFYSQLLGVAQAKGRQPGWVAHRYRDYFGVWPRGMQNVPAAPTDEVMGFLRHLQIKAAKGKEARHAGA
;
A
#
# COMPACT_ATOMS: atom_id res chain seq x y z
N MET A 1 5.79 -12.78 9.90
CA MET A 1 7.00 -13.01 9.07
C MET A 1 8.28 -12.71 9.84
N GLY A 2 8.56 -11.50 10.34
CA GLY A 2 9.80 -11.13 11.03
C GLY A 2 10.19 -12.09 12.18
N MET A 3 9.25 -12.46 13.05
CA MET A 3 9.52 -13.44 14.12
C MET A 3 9.95 -14.81 13.59
N ALA A 4 9.40 -15.26 12.47
CA ALA A 4 9.78 -16.55 11.87
C ALA A 4 11.23 -16.50 11.35
N LEU A 5 11.63 -15.39 10.71
CA LEU A 5 13.00 -15.16 10.27
C LEU A 5 13.98 -15.15 11.45
N VAL A 6 13.66 -14.43 12.52
CA VAL A 6 14.46 -14.38 13.74
C VAL A 6 14.62 -15.78 14.37
N ARG A 7 13.51 -16.55 14.47
CA ARG A 7 13.58 -17.94 14.99
C ARG A 7 14.44 -18.84 14.10
N GLY A 8 14.31 -18.71 12.77
CA GLY A 8 15.11 -19.47 11.82
C GLY A 8 16.62 -19.16 11.92
N ALA A 9 16.98 -17.90 12.11
CA ALA A 9 18.37 -17.49 12.30
C ALA A 9 18.91 -17.98 13.64
N ARG A 10 18.15 -17.86 14.73
CA ARG A 10 18.54 -18.42 16.07
C ARG A 10 18.77 -19.93 16.02
N ALA A 11 17.92 -20.66 15.33
CA ALA A 11 18.10 -22.11 15.16
C ALA A 11 19.41 -22.47 14.49
N LYS A 12 19.93 -21.55 13.64
CA LYS A 12 21.24 -21.66 12.97
C LYS A 12 22.37 -20.99 13.78
N ARG A 13 22.14 -20.62 15.05
CA ARG A 13 23.09 -19.93 15.96
C ARG A 13 23.63 -18.62 15.37
N LYS A 14 22.80 -17.89 14.56
CA LYS A 14 23.15 -16.63 13.94
C LYS A 14 22.70 -15.45 14.79
N ARG A 15 23.55 -14.42 14.85
CA ARG A 15 23.20 -13.14 15.47
C ARG A 15 22.40 -12.29 14.51
N VAL A 16 21.31 -11.69 14.99
CA VAL A 16 20.36 -10.94 14.17
C VAL A 16 20.09 -9.58 14.79
N ILE A 17 20.07 -8.55 13.96
CA ILE A 17 19.50 -7.26 14.36
C ILE A 17 18.22 -6.99 13.58
N PHE A 18 17.16 -6.59 14.31
CA PHE A 18 15.89 -6.14 13.78
C PHE A 18 15.85 -4.60 13.89
N LEU A 19 15.92 -3.91 12.76
CA LEU A 19 15.99 -2.45 12.69
C LEU A 19 14.63 -1.83 12.45
N CYS A 20 14.30 -0.82 13.26
CA CYS A 20 13.09 -0.01 13.14
C CYS A 20 13.46 1.46 12.91
N ASN A 21 12.61 2.17 12.16
CA ASN A 21 12.82 3.59 11.86
C ASN A 21 12.22 4.55 12.92
N ARG A 22 11.40 4.04 13.85
CA ARG A 22 10.73 4.85 14.90
C ARG A 22 10.84 4.20 16.27
N VAL A 23 10.94 5.04 17.30
CA VAL A 23 11.06 4.64 18.72
C VAL A 23 9.93 3.70 19.15
N HIS A 24 8.68 4.06 18.89
CA HIS A 24 7.54 3.23 19.29
C HIS A 24 7.49 1.85 18.57
N LEU A 25 8.07 1.74 17.36
CA LEU A 25 8.17 0.46 16.66
C LEU A 25 9.20 -0.46 17.32
N VAL A 26 10.30 0.10 17.88
CA VAL A 26 11.27 -0.68 18.69
C VAL A 26 10.57 -1.27 19.90
N GLU A 27 9.78 -0.47 20.63
CA GLU A 27 9.05 -0.92 21.81
C GLU A 27 7.96 -1.94 21.47
N GLN A 28 7.23 -1.71 20.39
CA GLN A 28 6.20 -2.65 19.91
C GLN A 28 6.83 -4.00 19.51
N THR A 29 7.94 -3.95 18.78
CA THR A 29 8.68 -5.15 18.36
C THR A 29 9.22 -5.89 19.58
N SER A 30 9.82 -5.17 20.54
CA SER A 30 10.31 -5.75 21.78
C SER A 30 9.19 -6.43 22.58
N ARG A 31 8.03 -5.77 22.74
CA ARG A 31 6.86 -6.38 23.41
C ARG A 31 6.37 -7.65 22.69
N ARG A 32 6.33 -7.64 21.36
CA ARG A 32 5.94 -8.82 20.56
C ARG A 32 6.95 -9.95 20.68
N PHE A 33 8.24 -9.66 20.71
CA PHE A 33 9.32 -10.65 20.91
C PHE A 33 9.22 -11.27 22.29
N LYS A 34 9.05 -10.46 23.35
CA LYS A 34 8.83 -10.95 24.72
C LYS A 34 7.64 -11.90 24.80
N LYS A 35 6.50 -11.48 24.23
CA LYS A 35 5.27 -12.32 24.20
C LYS A 35 5.49 -13.64 23.43
N ALA A 36 6.36 -13.65 22.44
CA ALA A 36 6.71 -14.82 21.63
C ALA A 36 7.85 -15.68 22.23
N GLY A 37 8.36 -15.34 23.43
CA GLY A 37 9.47 -16.04 24.08
C GLY A 37 10.81 -15.86 23.38
N ILE A 38 11.00 -14.75 22.67
CA ILE A 38 12.26 -14.40 22.00
C ILE A 38 13.05 -13.47 22.91
N GLU A 39 14.09 -14.01 23.57
CA GLU A 39 15.07 -13.21 24.31
C GLU A 39 15.82 -12.29 23.34
N HIS A 40 15.96 -11.01 23.70
CA HIS A 40 16.59 -10.01 22.85
C HIS A 40 17.16 -8.85 23.65
N GLY A 41 18.16 -8.19 23.07
CA GLY A 41 18.69 -6.92 23.53
C GLY A 41 18.04 -5.73 22.80
N ILE A 42 18.21 -4.52 23.34
CA ILE A 42 17.68 -3.27 22.80
C ILE A 42 18.81 -2.28 22.56
N ILE A 43 18.74 -1.59 21.41
CA ILE A 43 19.64 -0.48 21.05
C ILE A 43 18.77 0.73 20.67
N GLN A 44 18.42 1.57 21.65
CA GLN A 44 17.51 2.70 21.45
C GLN A 44 17.85 3.86 22.39
N GLY A 45 18.26 4.99 21.86
CA GLY A 45 18.67 6.15 22.67
C GLY A 45 19.72 5.77 23.69
N GLU A 46 19.48 6.03 24.95
CA GLU A 46 20.37 5.62 26.06
C GLU A 46 20.11 4.17 26.52
N ASN A 47 19.03 3.54 26.07
CA ASN A 47 18.73 2.15 26.39
C ASN A 47 19.57 1.20 25.51
N THR A 48 20.53 0.53 26.12
CA THR A 48 21.39 -0.49 25.50
C THR A 48 21.35 -1.77 26.34
N ALA A 49 20.14 -2.20 26.69
CA ALA A 49 19.97 -3.36 27.53
C ALA A 49 20.29 -4.65 26.77
N ARG A 50 21.05 -5.56 27.43
CA ARG A 50 21.28 -6.94 26.96
C ARG A 50 21.85 -7.03 25.52
N VAL A 51 22.75 -6.13 25.15
CA VAL A 51 23.36 -6.09 23.80
C VAL A 51 24.24 -7.32 23.47
N TYR A 52 24.48 -8.18 24.42
CA TYR A 52 25.16 -9.48 24.24
C TYR A 52 24.25 -10.57 23.65
N GLU A 53 22.95 -10.35 23.64
CA GLU A 53 21.99 -11.31 23.10
C GLU A 53 22.20 -11.57 21.60
N SER A 54 21.82 -12.78 21.17
CA SER A 54 21.89 -13.16 19.75
C SER A 54 20.85 -12.47 18.88
N VAL A 55 19.81 -11.89 19.49
CA VAL A 55 18.80 -11.09 18.81
C VAL A 55 18.82 -9.68 19.39
N LEU A 56 18.90 -8.70 18.52
CA LEU A 56 18.88 -7.28 18.87
C LEU A 56 17.70 -6.60 18.20
N VAL A 57 17.04 -5.67 18.89
CA VAL A 57 16.05 -4.76 18.30
C VAL A 57 16.62 -3.35 18.41
N GLY A 58 16.82 -2.70 17.26
CA GLY A 58 17.52 -1.42 17.19
C GLY A 58 16.74 -0.32 16.51
N SER A 59 16.85 0.92 17.04
CA SER A 59 16.50 2.13 16.31
C SER A 59 17.62 2.44 15.31
N ILE A 60 17.27 2.64 14.05
CA ILE A 60 18.28 2.96 13.01
C ILE A 60 19.11 4.20 13.37
N GLN A 61 18.50 5.24 13.95
CA GLN A 61 19.20 6.46 14.34
C GLN A 61 20.25 6.20 15.44
N THR A 62 19.93 5.29 16.38
CA THR A 62 20.86 4.92 17.44
C THR A 62 21.99 4.06 16.91
N VAL A 63 21.68 3.09 16.06
CA VAL A 63 22.69 2.22 15.44
C VAL A 63 23.61 3.01 14.52
N ALA A 64 23.09 3.94 13.71
CA ALA A 64 23.91 4.82 12.88
C ALA A 64 24.89 5.68 13.68
N ARG A 65 24.49 6.14 14.88
CA ARG A 65 25.34 6.97 15.77
C ARG A 65 26.37 6.16 16.57
N ARG A 66 26.00 4.97 17.04
CA ARG A 66 26.84 4.15 17.94
C ARG A 66 27.68 3.11 17.23
N GLY A 67 27.40 2.88 15.96
CA GLY A 67 28.01 1.82 15.16
C GLY A 67 27.17 0.55 15.11
N MET A 68 27.36 -0.18 14.03
CA MET A 68 26.69 -1.46 13.79
C MET A 68 27.29 -2.54 14.68
N PRO A 69 26.49 -3.28 15.47
CA PRO A 69 27.00 -4.45 16.20
C PRO A 69 27.39 -5.56 15.23
N ASP A 70 28.26 -6.46 15.67
CA ASP A 70 28.61 -7.66 14.94
C ASP A 70 27.39 -8.60 14.85
N VAL A 71 26.86 -8.81 13.62
CA VAL A 71 25.69 -9.64 13.36
C VAL A 71 25.84 -10.38 12.04
N ASP A 72 25.14 -11.52 11.93
CA ASP A 72 25.10 -12.34 10.72
C ASP A 72 23.91 -12.03 9.80
N LEU A 73 22.89 -11.29 10.29
CA LEU A 73 21.69 -10.97 9.55
C LEU A 73 21.09 -9.64 10.01
N ILE A 74 20.73 -8.82 9.05
CA ILE A 74 19.97 -7.60 9.27
C ILE A 74 18.54 -7.79 8.78
N ILE A 75 17.56 -7.52 9.63
CA ILE A 75 16.14 -7.47 9.24
C ILE A 75 15.66 -6.04 9.41
N ILE A 76 15.07 -5.45 8.39
CA ILE A 76 14.57 -4.08 8.40
C ILE A 76 13.06 -4.08 8.31
N ASP A 77 12.41 -3.50 9.32
CA ASP A 77 10.97 -3.23 9.27
C ASP A 77 10.67 -1.95 8.48
N GLU A 78 9.53 -1.91 7.80
CA GLU A 78 9.12 -0.81 6.93
C GLU A 78 10.22 -0.43 5.92
N ALA A 79 10.74 -1.45 5.22
CA ALA A 79 11.89 -1.33 4.32
C ALA A 79 11.71 -0.30 3.18
N HIS A 80 10.49 0.11 2.87
CA HIS A 80 10.21 1.19 1.92
C HIS A 80 10.80 2.54 2.37
N THR A 81 11.18 2.70 3.65
CA THR A 81 11.80 3.93 4.16
C THR A 81 13.31 4.00 3.93
N VAL A 82 13.95 2.88 3.54
CA VAL A 82 15.42 2.76 3.48
C VAL A 82 16.03 3.65 2.42
N ALA A 83 15.45 3.68 1.22
CA ALA A 83 16.01 4.40 0.07
C ALA A 83 16.15 5.91 0.32
N GLY A 84 15.21 6.51 1.06
CA GLY A 84 15.23 7.94 1.44
C GLY A 84 16.13 8.28 2.63
N SER A 85 16.60 7.28 3.39
CA SER A 85 17.36 7.50 4.63
C SER A 85 18.87 7.35 4.43
N ARG A 86 19.60 8.38 4.80
CA ARG A 86 21.08 8.34 4.84
C ARG A 86 21.60 7.41 5.95
N GLU A 87 20.91 7.37 7.08
CA GLU A 87 21.26 6.54 8.24
C GLU A 87 21.22 5.06 7.86
N TYR A 88 20.19 4.60 7.17
CA TYR A 88 20.12 3.21 6.69
C TYR A 88 21.28 2.90 5.75
N ARG A 89 21.53 3.74 4.74
CA ARG A 89 22.62 3.49 3.79
C ARG A 89 23.99 3.46 4.50
N ALA A 90 24.23 4.37 5.44
CA ALA A 90 25.48 4.38 6.20
C ALA A 90 25.66 3.10 7.04
N VAL A 91 24.59 2.64 7.70
CA VAL A 91 24.62 1.41 8.51
C VAL A 91 24.84 0.17 7.61
N LEU A 92 24.16 0.10 6.47
CA LEU A 92 24.32 -1.00 5.51
C LEU A 92 25.71 -1.01 4.87
N ALA A 93 26.28 0.15 4.56
CA ALA A 93 27.65 0.27 4.05
C ALA A 93 28.69 -0.21 5.06
N ALA A 94 28.48 0.08 6.36
CA ALA A 94 29.33 -0.40 7.44
C ALA A 94 29.22 -1.92 7.67
N ALA A 95 28.06 -2.51 7.34
CA ALA A 95 27.77 -3.94 7.48
C ALA A 95 27.96 -4.72 6.16
N LYS A 96 28.91 -4.30 5.32
CA LYS A 96 29.17 -4.89 4.01
C LYS A 96 29.35 -6.40 4.09
N GLY A 97 28.59 -7.15 3.25
CA GLY A 97 28.64 -8.61 3.21
C GLY A 97 27.67 -9.30 4.19
N VAL A 98 27.00 -8.56 5.08
CA VAL A 98 25.95 -9.12 5.92
C VAL A 98 24.63 -9.16 5.11
N PRO A 99 23.95 -10.33 5.03
CA PRO A 99 22.65 -10.42 4.38
C PRO A 99 21.62 -9.48 5.00
N VAL A 100 20.82 -8.84 4.14
CA VAL A 100 19.75 -7.89 4.54
C VAL A 100 18.40 -8.38 4.04
N ILE A 101 17.42 -8.45 4.94
CA ILE A 101 16.02 -8.77 4.60
C ILE A 101 15.16 -7.56 4.96
N GLY A 102 14.56 -6.94 3.94
CA GLY A 102 13.57 -5.89 4.10
C GLY A 102 12.15 -6.45 4.19
N LEU A 103 11.38 -6.01 5.18
CA LEU A 103 9.96 -6.31 5.32
C LEU A 103 9.16 -5.05 5.02
N SER A 104 8.20 -5.15 4.10
CA SER A 104 7.31 -4.05 3.76
C SER A 104 5.99 -4.55 3.22
N ALA A 105 4.89 -3.92 3.61
CA ALA A 105 3.58 -4.09 2.97
C ALA A 105 3.45 -3.25 1.68
N THR A 106 4.35 -2.27 1.50
CA THR A 106 4.32 -1.30 0.41
C THR A 106 5.69 -1.14 -0.24
N PRO A 107 6.21 -2.17 -0.97
CA PRO A 107 7.57 -2.16 -1.52
C PRO A 107 7.69 -1.28 -2.78
N TYR A 108 6.97 -0.16 -2.83
CA TYR A 108 6.87 0.73 -4.00
C TYR A 108 7.79 1.93 -3.93
N ALA A 109 8.59 2.07 -2.85
CA ALA A 109 9.48 3.21 -2.67
C ALA A 109 10.53 3.28 -3.77
N ARG A 110 10.78 4.51 -4.23
CA ARG A 110 11.72 4.79 -5.29
C ARG A 110 13.14 4.44 -4.86
N GLY A 111 13.87 3.72 -5.70
CA GLY A 111 15.29 3.40 -5.50
C GLY A 111 15.57 2.21 -4.58
N LEU A 112 14.58 1.38 -4.25
CA LEU A 112 14.84 0.15 -3.47
C LEU A 112 15.72 -0.84 -4.21
N GLY A 113 15.64 -0.91 -5.54
CA GLY A 113 16.51 -1.71 -6.40
C GLY A 113 17.63 -0.92 -7.07
N LYS A 114 17.79 0.39 -6.72
CA LYS A 114 18.82 1.23 -7.29
C LYS A 114 20.21 0.84 -6.77
N HIS A 115 21.22 0.94 -7.67
CA HIS A 115 22.63 0.84 -7.29
C HIS A 115 23.06 2.09 -6.48
N TYR A 116 23.75 1.87 -5.38
CA TYR A 116 24.35 2.91 -4.55
C TYR A 116 25.85 2.62 -4.41
N ASP A 117 26.69 3.58 -4.77
CA ASP A 117 28.15 3.42 -4.78
C ASP A 117 28.70 3.10 -3.40
N GLU A 118 28.15 3.72 -2.36
CA GLU A 118 28.52 3.46 -0.97
C GLU A 118 28.27 2.02 -0.49
N LEU A 119 27.30 1.34 -1.12
CA LEU A 119 26.98 -0.06 -0.85
C LEU A 119 27.76 -1.01 -1.77
N GLY A 120 28.20 -0.52 -2.92
CA GLY A 120 28.76 -1.33 -4.01
C GLY A 120 27.73 -2.23 -4.68
N GLY A 121 26.44 -1.90 -4.59
CA GLY A 121 25.33 -2.67 -5.12
C GLY A 121 23.97 -2.03 -4.92
N ALA A 122 22.91 -2.77 -5.22
CA ALA A 122 21.56 -2.33 -4.94
C ALA A 122 21.22 -2.44 -3.44
N LEU A 123 20.25 -1.63 -2.96
CA LEU A 123 19.74 -1.78 -1.59
C LEU A 123 19.11 -3.16 -1.38
N PHE A 124 18.30 -3.60 -2.35
CA PHE A 124 17.73 -4.93 -2.40
C PHE A 124 17.87 -5.47 -3.82
N GLU A 125 18.41 -6.68 -3.95
CA GLU A 125 18.63 -7.33 -5.25
C GLU A 125 17.38 -8.06 -5.74
N HIS A 126 16.59 -8.59 -4.80
CA HIS A 126 15.43 -9.42 -5.10
C HIS A 126 14.24 -9.05 -4.23
N MET A 127 13.04 -9.26 -4.78
CA MET A 127 11.79 -9.13 -4.06
C MET A 127 11.03 -10.45 -4.08
N THR A 128 10.57 -10.89 -2.90
CA THR A 128 9.69 -12.03 -2.74
C THR A 128 8.35 -11.57 -2.21
N VAL A 129 7.29 -11.84 -2.95
CA VAL A 129 5.92 -11.54 -2.53
C VAL A 129 5.41 -12.72 -1.73
N ALA A 130 5.16 -12.50 -0.44
CA ALA A 130 4.64 -13.54 0.45
C ALA A 130 3.14 -13.78 0.22
N ALA A 131 2.37 -12.69 0.06
CA ALA A 131 0.95 -12.73 -0.30
C ALA A 131 0.55 -11.36 -0.86
N THR A 132 -0.39 -11.34 -1.80
CA THR A 132 -1.04 -10.14 -2.31
C THR A 132 -2.19 -9.72 -1.40
N ILE A 133 -2.66 -8.46 -1.49
CA ILE A 133 -3.82 -7.99 -0.71
C ILE A 133 -5.07 -8.84 -1.00
N PRO A 134 -5.42 -9.17 -2.27
CA PRO A 134 -6.53 -10.07 -2.54
C PRO A 134 -6.40 -11.45 -1.91
N GLU A 135 -5.21 -12.06 -1.93
CA GLU A 135 -4.96 -13.36 -1.27
C GLU A 135 -5.12 -13.26 0.25
N LEU A 136 -4.69 -12.15 0.87
CA LEU A 136 -4.88 -11.93 2.30
C LEU A 136 -6.36 -11.74 2.67
N ILE A 137 -7.17 -11.13 1.79
CA ILE A 137 -8.61 -11.00 1.99
C ILE A 137 -9.29 -12.37 1.83
N GLU A 138 -8.95 -13.13 0.81
CA GLU A 138 -9.47 -14.49 0.60
C GLU A 138 -9.14 -15.42 1.78
N GLY A 139 -7.93 -15.29 2.33
CA GLY A 139 -7.47 -16.03 3.50
C GLY A 139 -8.01 -15.52 4.85
N GLY A 140 -8.81 -14.43 4.87
CA GLY A 140 -9.35 -13.84 6.10
C GLY A 140 -8.33 -13.08 6.96
N TYR A 141 -7.13 -12.81 6.45
CA TYR A 141 -6.10 -11.99 7.11
C TYR A 141 -6.32 -10.50 6.95
N LEU A 142 -7.13 -10.10 5.97
CA LEU A 142 -7.66 -8.75 5.77
C LEU A 142 -9.14 -8.83 5.45
N VAL A 143 -9.88 -7.74 5.67
CA VAL A 143 -11.25 -7.58 5.21
C VAL A 143 -11.28 -6.74 3.94
N ASP A 144 -12.26 -6.96 3.08
CA ASP A 144 -12.51 -6.10 1.93
C ASP A 144 -13.14 -4.76 2.39
N CYS A 145 -13.30 -3.79 1.49
CA CYS A 145 -13.83 -2.49 1.83
C CYS A 145 -14.93 -2.02 0.87
N ASP A 146 -15.86 -1.25 1.43
CA ASP A 146 -16.79 -0.42 0.67
C ASP A 146 -16.21 0.98 0.59
N VAL A 147 -16.17 1.56 -0.60
CA VAL A 147 -15.60 2.89 -0.83
C VAL A 147 -16.66 3.83 -1.36
N TYR A 148 -16.78 4.98 -0.71
CA TYR A 148 -17.59 6.10 -1.14
C TYR A 148 -16.69 7.29 -1.40
N ALA A 149 -16.70 7.78 -2.65
CA ALA A 149 -15.92 8.94 -3.07
C ALA A 149 -16.87 10.04 -3.55
N PRO A 150 -17.01 11.14 -2.81
CA PRO A 150 -17.67 12.34 -3.31
C PRO A 150 -16.82 13.02 -4.39
N SER A 151 -17.25 14.17 -4.87
CA SER A 151 -16.47 14.99 -5.82
C SER A 151 -15.04 15.22 -5.35
N GLU A 152 -14.08 15.12 -6.27
CA GLU A 152 -12.67 15.41 -5.98
C GLU A 152 -12.48 16.87 -5.59
N PRO A 153 -11.63 17.20 -4.59
CA PRO A 153 -11.19 18.56 -4.37
C PRO A 153 -10.39 19.04 -5.60
N ASP A 154 -10.53 20.30 -5.94
CA ASP A 154 -9.71 20.90 -7.01
C ASP A 154 -8.25 20.95 -6.57
N MET A 155 -7.43 20.13 -7.19
CA MET A 155 -6.00 20.03 -6.95
C MET A 155 -5.16 20.70 -8.03
N ALA A 156 -5.78 21.49 -8.94
CA ALA A 156 -5.08 22.21 -9.98
C ALA A 156 -4.13 23.26 -9.35
N GLY A 157 -2.90 23.29 -9.84
CA GLY A 157 -1.87 24.24 -9.36
C GLY A 157 -1.27 23.92 -7.97
N ILE A 158 -1.65 22.82 -7.33
CA ILE A 158 -1.07 22.42 -6.04
C ILE A 158 0.39 21.99 -6.23
N LYS A 159 1.29 22.60 -5.45
CA LYS A 159 2.71 22.27 -5.48
C LYS A 159 2.98 20.83 -5.05
N GLN A 160 3.99 20.25 -5.68
CA GLN A 160 4.44 18.89 -5.41
C GLN A 160 5.88 18.93 -4.92
N ALA A 161 6.20 18.03 -3.98
CA ALA A 161 7.55 17.83 -3.45
C ALA A 161 7.80 16.33 -3.23
N ARG A 162 9.07 15.94 -3.11
CA ARG A 162 9.40 14.58 -2.74
C ARG A 162 9.09 14.36 -1.26
N ASN A 163 8.33 13.30 -0.98
CA ASN A 163 8.05 12.87 0.39
C ASN A 163 9.20 12.01 0.97
N ALA A 164 9.05 11.54 2.20
CA ALA A 164 10.03 10.70 2.88
C ALA A 164 10.32 9.36 2.16
N PHE A 165 9.45 8.92 1.27
CA PHE A 165 9.60 7.68 0.48
C PHE A 165 10.23 7.93 -0.89
N GLY A 166 10.62 9.18 -1.19
CA GLY A 166 11.14 9.60 -2.48
C GLY A 166 10.09 9.82 -3.56
N ASP A 167 8.80 9.60 -3.27
CA ASP A 167 7.69 9.82 -4.18
C ASP A 167 7.40 11.31 -4.35
N LEU A 168 6.95 11.70 -5.55
CA LEU A 168 6.41 13.02 -5.79
C LEU A 168 4.97 13.08 -5.23
N ASP A 169 4.76 13.90 -4.20
CA ASP A 169 3.47 14.05 -3.54
C ASP A 169 3.13 15.54 -3.37
N TYR A 170 1.87 15.84 -3.07
CA TYR A 170 1.44 17.19 -2.77
C TYR A 170 2.05 17.70 -1.46
N THR A 171 2.36 19.00 -1.39
CA THR A 171 2.82 19.61 -0.13
C THR A 171 1.66 19.75 0.84
N ASP A 172 1.88 19.43 2.13
CA ASP A 172 0.85 19.42 3.18
C ASP A 172 0.19 20.79 3.36
N ALA A 173 0.95 21.88 3.23
CA ALA A 173 0.46 23.23 3.35
C ALA A 173 -0.51 23.60 2.22
N ASP A 174 -0.20 23.22 0.99
CA ASP A 174 -1.03 23.53 -0.17
C ASP A 174 -2.29 22.67 -0.20
N VAL A 175 -2.17 21.38 0.12
CA VAL A 175 -3.34 20.50 0.29
C VAL A 175 -4.26 21.06 1.37
N GLY A 176 -3.69 21.45 2.53
CA GLY A 176 -4.49 22.03 3.61
C GLY A 176 -5.31 23.24 3.19
N ARG A 177 -4.73 24.14 2.39
CA ARG A 177 -5.48 25.30 1.84
C ARG A 177 -6.60 24.89 0.88
N ALA A 178 -6.36 23.87 0.06
CA ALA A 178 -7.34 23.41 -0.92
C ALA A 178 -8.54 22.70 -0.29
N VAL A 179 -8.32 21.90 0.77
CA VAL A 179 -9.35 21.04 1.38
C VAL A 179 -9.99 21.61 2.66
N ASN A 180 -9.34 22.54 3.36
CA ASN A 180 -9.88 23.15 4.59
C ASN A 180 -10.88 24.26 4.30
N LYS A 181 -11.92 23.93 3.53
CA LYS A 181 -13.05 24.81 3.25
C LYS A 181 -14.26 24.36 4.04
N PRO A 182 -15.08 25.30 4.60
CA PRO A 182 -16.23 24.96 5.44
C PRO A 182 -17.20 23.97 4.79
N GLU A 183 -17.43 24.08 3.49
CA GLU A 183 -18.32 23.21 2.73
C GLU A 183 -17.76 21.79 2.65
N LEU A 184 -16.47 21.62 2.31
CA LEU A 184 -15.82 20.32 2.19
C LEU A 184 -15.73 19.60 3.55
N VAL A 185 -15.43 20.34 4.61
CA VAL A 185 -15.39 19.79 5.99
C VAL A 185 -16.80 19.46 6.47
N GLY A 186 -17.81 20.28 6.14
CA GLY A 186 -19.21 20.00 6.42
C GLY A 186 -19.72 18.72 5.75
N ASP A 187 -19.30 18.49 4.52
CA ASP A 187 -19.61 17.27 3.75
C ASP A 187 -19.02 16.02 4.42
N ILE A 188 -17.80 16.08 4.98
CA ILE A 188 -17.20 14.98 5.73
C ILE A 188 -18.13 14.50 6.85
N VAL A 189 -18.61 15.40 7.68
CA VAL A 189 -19.49 15.08 8.82
C VAL A 189 -20.85 14.57 8.35
N THR A 190 -21.44 15.22 7.34
CA THR A 190 -22.74 14.82 6.76
C THR A 190 -22.68 13.40 6.21
N HIS A 191 -21.64 13.08 5.46
CA HIS A 191 -21.46 11.75 4.88
C HIS A 191 -21.19 10.71 5.97
N TRP A 192 -20.38 11.04 6.97
CA TRP A 192 -20.12 10.14 8.08
C TRP A 192 -21.40 9.83 8.87
N LEU A 193 -22.20 10.82 9.19
CA LEU A 193 -23.49 10.63 9.90
C LEU A 193 -24.45 9.71 9.13
N ARG A 194 -24.42 9.78 7.80
CA ARG A 194 -25.27 8.95 6.93
C ARG A 194 -24.77 7.51 6.80
N LEU A 195 -23.45 7.30 6.70
CA LEU A 195 -22.86 6.03 6.25
C LEU A 195 -22.09 5.28 7.33
N ALA A 196 -21.58 6.00 8.34
CA ALA A 196 -20.62 5.50 9.32
C ALA A 196 -21.03 5.75 10.79
N ARG A 197 -22.23 6.26 11.01
CA ARG A 197 -22.68 6.62 12.37
C ARG A 197 -22.51 5.46 13.34
N GLY A 198 -21.87 5.73 14.49
CA GLY A 198 -21.63 4.74 15.53
C GLY A 198 -20.49 3.76 15.23
N THR A 199 -19.66 4.02 14.21
CA THR A 199 -18.49 3.17 13.92
C THR A 199 -17.18 3.86 14.32
N PRO A 200 -16.24 3.14 14.98
CA PRO A 200 -14.91 3.65 15.26
C PRO A 200 -14.22 4.12 13.98
N THR A 201 -13.78 5.38 13.96
CA THR A 201 -13.35 6.06 12.75
C THR A 201 -11.98 6.71 12.91
N VAL A 202 -11.08 6.47 11.94
CA VAL A 202 -9.84 7.24 11.78
C VAL A 202 -9.95 8.20 10.60
N CYS A 203 -9.59 9.45 10.82
CA CYS A 203 -9.54 10.49 9.79
C CYS A 203 -8.10 10.95 9.57
N PHE A 204 -7.62 10.91 8.33
CA PHE A 204 -6.34 11.48 7.94
C PHE A 204 -6.55 12.86 7.32
N ALA A 205 -6.23 13.90 8.06
CA ALA A 205 -6.34 15.27 7.64
C ALA A 205 -5.06 15.78 6.94
N ALA A 206 -5.20 16.85 6.16
CA ALA A 206 -4.11 17.42 5.39
C ALA A 206 -3.06 18.14 6.26
N ASN A 207 -3.53 18.90 7.27
CA ASN A 207 -2.69 19.59 8.24
C ASN A 207 -3.42 19.74 9.58
N ILE A 208 -2.74 20.30 10.57
CA ILE A 208 -3.26 20.47 11.94
C ILE A 208 -4.54 21.33 11.98
N ALA A 209 -4.54 22.46 11.27
CA ALA A 209 -5.72 23.33 11.24
C ALA A 209 -6.94 22.62 10.64
N HIS A 210 -6.75 21.86 9.55
CA HIS A 210 -7.80 21.05 8.94
C HIS A 210 -8.29 19.96 9.89
N SER A 211 -7.39 19.26 10.57
CA SER A 211 -7.75 18.22 11.54
C SER A 211 -8.57 18.76 12.71
N LYS A 212 -8.17 19.89 13.28
CA LYS A 212 -8.90 20.56 14.37
C LYS A 212 -10.27 21.04 13.90
N HIS A 213 -10.38 21.63 12.71
CA HIS A 213 -11.66 22.04 12.13
C HIS A 213 -12.61 20.84 11.92
N ILE A 214 -12.10 19.71 11.46
CA ILE A 214 -12.90 18.47 11.34
C ILE A 214 -13.44 18.06 12.72
N VAL A 215 -12.61 18.05 13.76
CA VAL A 215 -13.02 17.71 15.13
C VAL A 215 -14.09 18.66 15.65
N GLU A 216 -13.92 19.97 15.48
CA GLU A 216 -14.92 20.99 15.85
C GLU A 216 -16.27 20.74 15.17
N ARG A 217 -16.27 20.38 13.89
CA ARG A 217 -17.50 20.07 13.15
C ARG A 217 -18.17 18.78 13.61
N PHE A 218 -17.40 17.75 14.00
CA PHE A 218 -17.96 16.56 14.64
C PHE A 218 -18.58 16.87 15.99
N HIS A 219 -17.91 17.67 16.83
CA HIS A 219 -18.47 18.12 18.11
C HIS A 219 -19.78 18.91 17.92
N ALA A 220 -19.83 19.82 16.95
CA ALA A 220 -21.04 20.58 16.63
C ALA A 220 -22.21 19.67 16.18
N ALA A 221 -21.90 18.47 15.66
CA ALA A 221 -22.89 17.44 15.30
C ALA A 221 -23.18 16.45 16.44
N GLY A 222 -22.67 16.67 17.65
CA GLY A 222 -22.87 15.82 18.82
C GLY A 222 -22.10 14.51 18.78
N VAL A 223 -21.00 14.44 18.03
CA VAL A 223 -20.14 13.25 17.90
C VAL A 223 -18.83 13.48 18.65
N SER A 224 -18.44 12.51 19.51
CA SER A 224 -17.14 12.56 20.18
C SER A 224 -16.01 12.40 19.17
N ALA A 225 -15.11 13.37 19.15
CA ALA A 225 -13.98 13.39 18.23
C ALA A 225 -12.74 13.99 18.90
N GLU A 226 -11.57 13.49 18.59
CA GLU A 226 -10.30 14.01 19.11
C GLU A 226 -9.26 14.18 18.01
N HIS A 227 -8.34 15.11 18.23
CA HIS A 227 -7.23 15.41 17.35
C HIS A 227 -5.92 14.95 17.95
N ILE A 228 -5.04 14.33 17.12
CA ILE A 228 -3.66 14.07 17.48
C ILE A 228 -2.70 14.45 16.36
N ASP A 229 -1.53 14.96 16.73
CA ASP A 229 -0.45 15.32 15.80
C ASP A 229 0.95 15.06 16.41
N CYS A 230 2.00 15.50 15.73
CA CYS A 230 3.36 15.33 16.20
C CYS A 230 3.72 16.13 17.46
N TYR A 231 2.93 17.14 17.80
CA TYR A 231 3.10 17.99 19.00
C TYR A 231 2.26 17.49 20.20
N THR A 232 1.35 16.54 19.98
CA THR A 232 0.57 15.94 21.06
C THR A 232 1.52 15.21 22.00
N ASP A 233 1.48 15.55 23.28
CA ASP A 233 2.27 14.92 24.33
C ASP A 233 2.05 13.40 24.35
N GLU A 234 3.07 12.64 24.76
CA GLU A 234 3.02 11.18 24.70
C GLU A 234 1.98 10.59 25.65
N GLU A 235 1.83 11.18 26.84
CA GLU A 235 0.85 10.75 27.85
C GLU A 235 -0.57 11.03 27.35
N GLU A 236 -0.80 12.25 26.86
CA GLU A 236 -2.10 12.63 26.28
C GLU A 236 -2.43 11.78 25.05
N ARG A 237 -1.45 11.50 24.18
CA ARG A 237 -1.63 10.60 23.04
C ARG A 237 -2.09 9.22 23.48
N ARG A 238 -1.47 8.66 24.52
CA ARG A 238 -1.88 7.36 25.08
C ARG A 238 -3.30 7.43 25.64
N ALA A 239 -3.65 8.49 26.33
CA ALA A 239 -4.99 8.68 26.87
C ALA A 239 -6.05 8.79 25.77
N ILE A 240 -5.80 9.59 24.73
CA ILE A 240 -6.69 9.69 23.56
C ILE A 240 -6.89 8.31 22.88
N LEU A 241 -5.80 7.59 22.63
CA LEU A 241 -5.89 6.27 21.99
C LEU A 241 -6.68 5.29 22.86
N ALA A 242 -6.52 5.33 24.19
CA ALA A 242 -7.30 4.50 25.10
C ALA A 242 -8.81 4.83 25.04
N ARG A 243 -9.19 6.13 24.95
CA ARG A 243 -10.60 6.54 24.77
C ARG A 243 -11.17 6.08 23.42
N VAL A 244 -10.37 6.05 22.37
CA VAL A 244 -10.77 5.48 21.07
C VAL A 244 -10.99 3.97 21.17
N GLU A 245 -10.10 3.25 21.86
CA GLU A 245 -10.20 1.79 22.05
C GLU A 245 -11.41 1.40 22.90
N THR A 246 -11.79 2.21 23.89
CA THR A 246 -12.98 1.97 24.73
C THR A 246 -14.28 2.43 24.06
N GLY A 247 -14.21 3.18 22.94
CA GLY A 247 -15.37 3.72 22.23
C GLY A 247 -15.91 5.02 22.84
N GLU A 248 -15.25 5.61 23.83
CA GLU A 248 -15.56 6.94 24.37
C GLU A 248 -15.33 8.01 23.28
N THR A 249 -14.28 7.89 22.52
CA THR A 249 -14.02 8.72 21.33
C THR A 249 -14.32 7.93 20.05
N MET A 250 -15.31 8.42 19.30
CA MET A 250 -15.79 7.77 18.09
C MET A 250 -14.92 8.07 16.86
N VAL A 251 -14.42 9.30 16.76
CA VAL A 251 -13.62 9.77 15.62
C VAL A 251 -12.26 10.28 16.09
N ILE A 252 -11.18 9.70 15.59
CA ILE A 252 -9.83 10.24 15.79
C ILE A 252 -9.32 10.86 14.51
N SER A 253 -9.08 12.16 14.52
CA SER A 253 -8.49 12.90 13.41
C SER A 253 -7.00 13.13 13.64
N ASN A 254 -6.19 12.84 12.65
CA ASN A 254 -4.73 12.92 12.78
C ASN A 254 -4.05 13.50 11.56
N VAL A 255 -2.78 13.92 11.76
CA VAL A 255 -1.90 14.38 10.68
C VAL A 255 -0.71 13.44 10.58
N GLY A 256 -0.89 12.34 9.85
CA GLY A 256 0.18 11.41 9.44
C GLY A 256 0.74 10.49 10.53
N ILE A 257 0.44 10.69 11.80
CA ILE A 257 1.07 9.92 12.89
C ILE A 257 0.46 8.52 13.08
N LEU A 258 -0.80 8.31 12.69
CA LEU A 258 -1.46 7.01 12.76
C LEU A 258 -1.27 6.15 11.51
N ALA A 259 -0.62 6.67 10.48
CA ALA A 259 -0.33 5.91 9.27
C ALA A 259 0.61 4.73 9.52
N GLU A 260 1.48 4.82 10.53
CA GLU A 260 2.42 3.78 10.93
C GLU A 260 2.29 3.46 12.42
N GLY A 261 2.43 2.20 12.79
CA GLY A 261 2.55 1.75 14.18
C GLY A 261 1.28 1.71 15.03
N TRP A 262 0.17 2.35 14.62
CA TRP A 262 -1.10 2.24 15.33
C TRP A 262 -1.81 0.93 14.98
N ASP A 263 -2.24 0.19 16.01
CA ASP A 263 -2.86 -1.12 15.87
C ASP A 263 -4.20 -1.18 16.62
N PHE A 264 -5.28 -0.82 15.93
CA PHE A 264 -6.65 -0.89 16.43
C PHE A 264 -7.56 -1.60 15.41
N PRO A 265 -7.60 -2.94 15.42
CA PRO A 265 -8.35 -3.73 14.44
C PRO A 265 -9.85 -3.45 14.42
N ALA A 266 -10.46 -3.03 15.54
CA ALA A 266 -11.87 -2.66 15.62
C ALA A 266 -12.22 -1.38 14.81
N CYS A 267 -11.23 -0.56 14.41
CA CYS A 267 -11.47 0.60 13.56
C CYS A 267 -12.07 0.16 12.24
N ARG A 268 -13.32 0.56 11.99
CA ARG A 268 -14.07 0.15 10.79
C ARG A 268 -14.00 1.18 9.69
N THR A 269 -14.03 2.47 10.03
CA THR A 269 -14.19 3.54 9.06
C THR A 269 -12.92 4.37 8.91
N LEU A 270 -12.54 4.61 7.66
CA LEU A 270 -11.48 5.53 7.27
C LEU A 270 -12.07 6.74 6.56
N ILE A 271 -11.73 7.94 7.03
CA ILE A 271 -11.95 9.18 6.30
C ILE A 271 -10.62 9.62 5.68
N LEU A 272 -10.55 9.63 4.36
CA LEU A 272 -9.44 10.21 3.61
C LEU A 272 -9.78 11.68 3.33
N ALA A 273 -9.32 12.58 4.19
CA ALA A 273 -9.49 14.03 4.06
C ALA A 273 -8.19 14.72 3.57
N ARG A 274 -7.20 13.94 3.18
CA ARG A 274 -5.91 14.38 2.65
C ARG A 274 -5.68 13.78 1.27
N SER A 275 -5.57 14.62 0.25
CA SER A 275 -5.16 14.18 -1.08
C SER A 275 -3.68 13.77 -1.08
N THR A 276 -3.38 12.67 -1.76
CA THR A 276 -2.01 12.18 -1.94
C THR A 276 -1.82 11.59 -3.34
N ARG A 277 -0.59 11.64 -3.84
CA ARG A 277 -0.12 10.92 -5.03
C ARG A 277 0.73 9.71 -4.67
N SER A 278 1.16 9.60 -3.40
CA SER A 278 1.96 8.49 -2.92
C SER A 278 1.11 7.26 -2.66
N LEU A 279 1.33 6.21 -3.46
CA LEU A 279 0.69 4.91 -3.28
C LEU A 279 1.02 4.30 -1.91
N ILE A 280 2.27 4.46 -1.44
CA ILE A 280 2.71 3.99 -0.13
C ILE A 280 1.85 4.59 0.97
N ARG A 281 1.76 5.93 1.01
CA ARG A 281 0.97 6.65 2.01
C ARG A 281 -0.50 6.25 1.98
N TYR A 282 -1.07 6.16 0.78
CA TYR A 282 -2.45 5.75 0.58
C TYR A 282 -2.74 4.35 1.13
N ILE A 283 -1.92 3.36 0.77
CA ILE A 283 -2.09 1.97 1.22
C ILE A 283 -1.85 1.84 2.73
N GLN A 284 -0.90 2.58 3.31
CA GLN A 284 -0.68 2.59 4.75
C GLN A 284 -1.88 3.15 5.52
N MET A 285 -2.49 4.25 5.04
CA MET A 285 -3.72 4.80 5.64
C MET A 285 -4.87 3.80 5.53
N ALA A 286 -5.10 3.21 4.34
CA ALA A 286 -6.16 2.23 4.12
C ALA A 286 -5.95 0.95 4.93
N GLY A 287 -4.73 0.50 5.08
CA GLY A 287 -4.36 -0.67 5.86
C GLY A 287 -4.75 -0.60 7.34
N ARG A 288 -5.03 0.60 7.88
CA ARG A 288 -5.48 0.75 9.26
C ARG A 288 -6.87 0.14 9.49
N VAL A 289 -7.75 0.19 8.49
CA VAL A 289 -9.13 -0.31 8.59
C VAL A 289 -9.34 -1.67 7.93
N LEU A 290 -8.39 -2.17 7.14
CA LEU A 290 -8.51 -3.48 6.49
C LEU A 290 -8.19 -4.67 7.41
N ARG A 291 -7.71 -4.45 8.63
CA ARG A 291 -7.41 -5.52 9.59
C ARG A 291 -8.69 -6.20 10.04
N PRO A 292 -8.72 -7.55 10.14
CA PRO A 292 -9.91 -8.28 10.56
C PRO A 292 -10.20 -8.04 12.06
N HIS A 293 -11.49 -7.97 12.39
CA HIS A 293 -11.99 -7.92 13.76
C HIS A 293 -13.40 -8.47 13.82
N ALA A 294 -13.79 -9.10 14.95
CA ALA A 294 -15.10 -9.70 15.11
C ALA A 294 -16.28 -8.73 14.97
N SER A 295 -16.05 -7.42 15.17
CA SER A 295 -17.08 -6.38 15.03
C SER A 295 -17.31 -5.89 13.60
N LYS A 296 -16.58 -6.41 12.61
CA LYS A 296 -16.72 -5.94 11.22
C LYS A 296 -16.41 -7.02 10.18
N ASP A 297 -17.25 -7.15 9.17
CA ASP A 297 -17.00 -8.02 8.02
C ASP A 297 -16.31 -7.27 6.88
N ARG A 298 -16.53 -5.95 6.79
CA ARG A 298 -15.97 -5.07 5.76
C ARG A 298 -15.56 -3.75 6.38
N ALA A 299 -14.51 -3.14 5.83
CA ALA A 299 -14.12 -1.77 6.13
C ALA A 299 -14.97 -0.77 5.32
N LEU A 300 -15.04 0.46 5.78
CA LEU A 300 -15.70 1.56 5.08
C LEU A 300 -14.69 2.69 4.85
N ILE A 301 -14.56 3.13 3.61
CA ILE A 301 -13.68 4.23 3.22
C ILE A 301 -14.52 5.37 2.67
N LEU A 302 -14.44 6.53 3.32
CA LEU A 302 -15.03 7.78 2.86
C LEU A 302 -13.91 8.64 2.25
N ASP A 303 -13.78 8.61 0.93
CA ASP A 303 -12.71 9.32 0.22
C ASP A 303 -13.12 10.73 -0.17
N HIS A 304 -12.80 11.70 0.68
CA HIS A 304 -12.95 13.13 0.43
C HIS A 304 -11.71 13.77 -0.22
N SER A 305 -10.79 12.94 -0.71
CA SER A 305 -9.49 13.38 -1.22
C SER A 305 -9.28 13.06 -2.71
N GLY A 306 -10.17 12.26 -3.31
CA GLY A 306 -10.02 11.74 -4.67
C GLY A 306 -8.87 10.72 -4.81
N SER A 307 -8.36 10.18 -3.70
CA SER A 307 -7.22 9.25 -3.73
C SER A 307 -7.60 7.93 -4.38
N VAL A 308 -8.79 7.39 -4.11
CA VAL A 308 -9.25 6.12 -4.70
C VAL A 308 -9.43 6.25 -6.22
N VAL A 309 -10.00 7.36 -6.68
CA VAL A 309 -10.19 7.61 -8.12
C VAL A 309 -8.84 7.72 -8.83
N ARG A 310 -7.83 8.31 -8.18
CA ARG A 310 -6.50 8.53 -8.73
C ARG A 310 -5.59 7.30 -8.67
N LEU A 311 -5.63 6.54 -7.56
CA LEU A 311 -4.68 5.48 -7.28
C LEU A 311 -5.28 4.07 -7.38
N GLY A 312 -6.60 3.95 -7.57
CA GLY A 312 -7.33 2.67 -7.57
C GLY A 312 -7.83 2.27 -6.18
N PHE A 313 -8.48 1.11 -6.09
CA PHE A 313 -8.94 0.59 -4.80
C PHE A 313 -7.75 0.11 -3.96
N PRO A 314 -7.76 0.33 -2.63
CA PRO A 314 -6.67 -0.12 -1.77
C PRO A 314 -6.54 -1.65 -1.71
N THR A 315 -7.54 -2.36 -2.20
CA THR A 315 -7.57 -3.82 -2.31
C THR A 315 -7.25 -4.33 -3.72
N ASP A 316 -6.79 -3.45 -4.63
CA ASP A 316 -6.30 -3.87 -5.95
C ASP A 316 -4.93 -4.54 -5.87
N GLU A 317 -4.58 -5.28 -6.92
CA GLU A 317 -3.21 -5.74 -7.11
C GLU A 317 -2.37 -4.59 -7.68
N PHE A 318 -1.31 -4.24 -6.98
CA PHE A 318 -0.35 -3.26 -7.42
C PHE A 318 0.88 -3.95 -8.03
N PRO A 319 1.59 -3.30 -8.97
CA PRO A 319 2.85 -3.84 -9.49
C PRO A 319 3.85 -4.06 -8.36
N LEU A 320 4.43 -5.26 -8.30
CA LEU A 320 5.37 -5.68 -7.26
C LEU A 320 6.76 -5.84 -7.91
N GLU A 321 7.41 -4.69 -8.18
CA GLU A 321 8.75 -4.62 -8.74
C GLU A 321 9.60 -3.65 -7.91
N LEU A 322 10.88 -3.98 -7.71
CA LEU A 322 11.83 -3.06 -7.11
C LEU A 322 12.13 -1.91 -8.08
N ASP A 323 11.99 -0.68 -7.61
CA ASP A 323 12.33 0.52 -8.39
C ASP A 323 13.85 0.67 -8.48
N ASP A 324 14.39 0.66 -9.69
CA ASP A 324 15.82 0.80 -9.99
C ASP A 324 16.32 2.26 -9.97
N GLY A 325 15.45 3.21 -9.63
CA GLY A 325 15.75 4.64 -9.60
C GLY A 325 15.77 5.32 -10.96
N THR A 326 15.54 4.58 -12.05
CA THR A 326 15.46 5.15 -13.40
C THR A 326 14.23 6.05 -13.51
N PRO A 327 14.35 7.29 -14.05
CA PRO A 327 13.18 8.13 -14.31
C PRO A 327 12.17 7.39 -15.18
N ARG A 328 10.90 7.39 -14.81
CA ARG A 328 9.84 6.71 -15.59
C ARG A 328 9.73 7.22 -17.03
N GLU A 329 10.13 8.46 -17.28
CA GLU A 329 10.20 9.08 -18.61
C GLU A 329 11.29 8.48 -19.50
N ALA A 330 12.34 7.88 -18.91
CA ALA A 330 13.43 7.23 -19.64
C ALA A 330 13.17 5.72 -19.93
N LYS A 331 12.24 5.10 -19.22
CA LYS A 331 11.65 3.81 -19.62
C LYS A 331 10.64 4.16 -20.70
N GLY A 332 11.12 4.27 -21.97
CA GLY A 332 10.30 4.61 -23.12
C GLY A 332 8.94 3.95 -23.00
N GLU A 333 7.91 4.74 -23.20
CA GLU A 333 6.49 4.38 -23.11
C GLU A 333 6.19 3.11 -23.89
N ALA A 334 6.49 1.95 -23.28
CA ALA A 334 5.67 0.80 -23.52
C ALA A 334 4.37 1.12 -22.79
N GLN A 335 3.51 1.88 -23.45
CA GLN A 335 2.14 2.11 -23.07
C GLN A 335 1.47 0.73 -22.90
N GLU A 336 1.60 0.13 -21.72
CA GLU A 336 0.46 -0.64 -21.21
C GLU A 336 -0.68 0.38 -21.27
N LYS A 337 -1.69 0.09 -22.08
CA LYS A 337 -2.93 0.89 -22.06
C LYS A 337 -3.36 0.91 -20.60
N GLU A 338 -3.12 2.03 -19.93
CA GLU A 338 -3.55 2.26 -18.57
C GLU A 338 -5.01 1.82 -18.52
N LYS A 339 -5.33 0.92 -17.60
CA LYS A 339 -6.74 0.60 -17.34
C LYS A 339 -7.41 1.94 -17.09
N PRO A 340 -8.50 2.28 -17.79
CA PRO A 340 -9.11 3.58 -17.64
C PRO A 340 -9.43 3.80 -16.16
N LEU A 341 -8.88 4.87 -15.60
CA LEU A 341 -9.11 5.24 -14.21
C LEU A 341 -10.62 5.33 -13.96
N PRO A 342 -11.10 4.89 -12.82
CA PRO A 342 -12.51 4.99 -12.45
C PRO A 342 -12.96 6.46 -12.48
N LYS A 343 -14.14 6.74 -13.04
CA LYS A 343 -14.73 8.09 -13.07
C LYS A 343 -16.10 8.07 -12.40
N ALA A 344 -16.38 9.08 -11.59
CA ALA A 344 -17.72 9.26 -11.02
C ALA A 344 -18.73 9.62 -12.12
N CYS A 345 -19.91 9.04 -12.08
CA CYS A 345 -21.01 9.40 -12.95
C CYS A 345 -21.54 10.80 -12.55
N PRO A 346 -21.62 11.78 -13.45
CA PRO A 346 -22.08 13.11 -13.10
C PRO A 346 -23.57 13.18 -12.71
N ALA A 347 -24.35 12.17 -13.09
CA ALA A 347 -25.79 12.12 -12.77
C ALA A 347 -26.11 11.45 -11.43
N CYS A 348 -25.32 10.44 -11.00
CA CYS A 348 -25.63 9.67 -9.78
C CYS A 348 -24.39 9.39 -8.92
N SER A 349 -23.26 9.99 -9.23
CA SER A 349 -21.96 9.83 -8.54
C SER A 349 -21.42 8.38 -8.47
N TYR A 350 -22.06 7.43 -9.17
CA TYR A 350 -21.55 6.07 -9.27
C TYR A 350 -20.23 6.06 -10.02
N VAL A 351 -19.19 5.51 -9.39
CA VAL A 351 -17.88 5.44 -10.03
C VAL A 351 -17.82 4.26 -11.00
N LYS A 352 -17.41 4.54 -12.21
CA LYS A 352 -17.42 3.61 -13.34
C LYS A 352 -16.13 3.69 -14.16
N THR A 353 -15.77 2.56 -14.76
CA THR A 353 -14.70 2.48 -15.78
C THR A 353 -15.26 2.42 -17.20
N VAL A 354 -16.60 2.41 -17.33
CA VAL A 354 -17.31 2.28 -18.60
C VAL A 354 -18.01 3.58 -18.99
N HIS A 355 -18.19 3.83 -20.27
CA HIS A 355 -18.76 5.10 -20.78
C HIS A 355 -20.20 5.33 -20.31
N LYS A 356 -21.07 4.30 -20.37
CA LYS A 356 -22.46 4.37 -19.93
C LYS A 356 -22.57 3.94 -18.46
N CYS A 357 -23.26 4.73 -17.62
CA CYS A 357 -23.44 4.38 -16.21
C CYS A 357 -24.35 3.15 -16.06
N PRO A 358 -23.89 2.07 -15.39
CA PRO A 358 -24.70 0.87 -15.23
C PRO A 358 -25.84 1.04 -14.22
N VAL A 359 -25.82 2.13 -13.42
CA VAL A 359 -26.85 2.40 -12.40
C VAL A 359 -27.96 3.29 -12.94
N CYS A 360 -27.61 4.43 -13.55
CA CYS A 360 -28.61 5.40 -14.02
C CYS A 360 -28.73 5.51 -15.55
N GLY A 361 -27.92 4.75 -16.30
CA GLY A 361 -27.94 4.77 -17.76
C GLY A 361 -27.29 6.01 -18.42
N PHE A 362 -26.82 6.96 -17.63
CA PHE A 362 -26.22 8.20 -18.13
C PHE A 362 -24.97 7.92 -18.98
N ALA A 363 -24.95 8.46 -20.19
CA ALA A 363 -23.78 8.49 -21.07
C ALA A 363 -23.46 9.98 -21.37
N PRO A 364 -22.26 10.48 -21.04
CA PRO A 364 -21.94 11.88 -21.30
C PRO A 364 -21.89 12.17 -22.80
N GLU A 365 -22.58 13.21 -23.23
CA GLU A 365 -22.40 13.76 -24.56
C GLU A 365 -21.01 14.40 -24.68
N ARG A 366 -20.34 14.21 -25.83
CA ARG A 366 -18.99 14.77 -26.09
C ARG A 366 -19.06 16.28 -26.24
N LYS A 367 -19.15 17.04 -25.15
CA LYS A 367 -18.82 18.48 -25.15
C LYS A 367 -18.07 18.84 -23.86
N ALA A 368 -16.97 19.56 -24.05
CA ALA A 368 -16.16 20.14 -22.99
C ALA A 368 -16.94 21.25 -22.29
N ASN A 369 -17.09 21.15 -20.97
CA ASN A 369 -16.94 22.20 -19.96
C ASN A 369 -17.42 21.67 -18.60
N VAL A 370 -16.63 21.93 -17.56
CA VAL A 370 -16.77 21.40 -16.23
C VAL A 370 -17.67 22.33 -15.42
N ASP A 371 -18.83 21.81 -14.96
CA ASP A 371 -19.63 22.44 -13.91
C ASP A 371 -19.58 21.56 -12.64
N VAL A 372 -19.25 22.17 -11.52
CA VAL A 372 -19.19 21.53 -10.20
C VAL A 372 -20.59 21.52 -9.59
N ARG A 373 -21.14 20.35 -9.32
CA ARG A 373 -22.39 20.19 -8.54
C ARG A 373 -22.14 19.30 -7.31
N ALA A 374 -22.72 19.69 -6.18
CA ALA A 374 -22.80 18.84 -4.99
C ALA A 374 -23.51 17.54 -5.35
N GLY A 375 -22.88 16.39 -5.12
CA GLY A 375 -23.39 15.08 -5.50
C GLY A 375 -23.55 14.17 -4.28
N ASP A 376 -24.56 13.29 -4.36
CA ASP A 376 -24.78 12.24 -3.36
C ASP A 376 -23.72 11.14 -3.46
N LEU A 377 -23.35 10.57 -2.30
CA LEU A 377 -22.47 9.42 -2.20
C LEU A 377 -23.16 8.15 -2.72
N VAL A 378 -22.51 7.46 -3.64
CA VAL A 378 -22.96 6.16 -4.15
C VAL A 378 -21.87 5.11 -3.94
N PRO A 379 -22.21 3.88 -3.54
CA PRO A 379 -21.21 2.83 -3.32
C PRO A 379 -20.43 2.51 -4.59
N LEU A 380 -19.11 2.50 -4.46
CA LEU A 380 -18.19 2.00 -5.47
C LEU A 380 -18.22 0.47 -5.47
N LYS A 381 -18.84 -0.13 -6.49
CA LYS A 381 -18.80 -1.59 -6.64
C LYS A 381 -17.62 -2.00 -7.51
N LYS A 382 -16.74 -2.82 -6.95
CA LYS A 382 -15.68 -3.51 -7.69
C LYS A 382 -16.32 -4.43 -8.73
N LYS A 383 -15.90 -4.37 -10.01
CA LYS A 383 -16.26 -5.42 -10.97
C LYS A 383 -15.71 -6.75 -10.45
N PRO A 384 -16.51 -7.83 -10.46
CA PRO A 384 -15.94 -9.15 -10.20
C PRO A 384 -14.80 -9.37 -11.19
N LYS A 385 -13.61 -9.67 -10.69
CA LYS A 385 -12.50 -10.14 -11.54
C LYS A 385 -13.00 -11.41 -12.22
N ALA A 386 -12.79 -11.52 -13.53
CA ALA A 386 -12.94 -12.82 -14.19
C ALA A 386 -12.10 -13.82 -13.37
N LYS A 387 -12.73 -14.90 -12.90
CA LYS A 387 -12.02 -15.96 -12.18
C LYS A 387 -10.82 -16.35 -13.04
N LYS A 388 -9.60 -16.21 -12.53
CA LYS A 388 -8.43 -16.76 -13.22
C LYS A 388 -8.71 -18.24 -13.42
N MET A 389 -8.49 -18.72 -14.63
CA MET A 389 -8.62 -20.14 -14.98
C MET A 389 -7.80 -20.99 -14.01
N ASP A 390 -8.28 -22.18 -13.68
CA ASP A 390 -7.53 -23.13 -12.84
C ASP A 390 -6.13 -23.36 -13.38
N LYS A 391 -5.14 -23.42 -12.49
CA LYS A 391 -3.73 -23.52 -12.86
C LYS A 391 -3.41 -24.78 -13.65
N GLN A 392 -3.97 -25.91 -13.26
CA GLN A 392 -3.77 -27.18 -13.95
C GLN A 392 -4.49 -27.19 -15.30
N GLU A 393 -5.70 -26.70 -15.34
CA GLU A 393 -6.50 -26.60 -16.56
C GLU A 393 -5.81 -25.72 -17.61
N PHE A 394 -5.32 -24.55 -17.22
CA PHE A 394 -4.60 -23.64 -18.09
C PHE A 394 -3.29 -24.29 -18.63
N TYR A 395 -2.55 -24.98 -17.74
CA TYR A 395 -1.32 -25.69 -18.12
C TYR A 395 -1.61 -26.79 -19.11
N SER A 396 -2.67 -27.58 -18.89
CA SER A 396 -3.12 -28.66 -19.78
C SER A 396 -3.53 -28.14 -21.17
N GLN A 397 -4.21 -27.02 -21.24
CA GLN A 397 -4.59 -26.37 -22.50
C GLN A 397 -3.36 -25.83 -23.26
N LEU A 398 -2.38 -25.26 -22.56
CA LEU A 398 -1.10 -24.85 -23.16
C LEU A 398 -0.33 -26.05 -23.74
N LEU A 399 -0.36 -27.21 -23.07
CA LEU A 399 0.23 -28.46 -23.60
C LEU A 399 -0.46 -28.88 -24.88
N GLY A 400 -1.78 -28.83 -24.96
CA GLY A 400 -2.56 -29.14 -26.17
C GLY A 400 -2.17 -28.22 -27.34
N VAL A 401 -2.04 -26.92 -27.09
CA VAL A 401 -1.56 -25.97 -28.12
C VAL A 401 -0.11 -26.25 -28.52
N ALA A 402 0.75 -26.59 -27.56
CA ALA A 402 2.17 -26.90 -27.86
C ALA A 402 2.30 -28.13 -28.73
N GLN A 403 1.54 -29.19 -28.46
CA GLN A 403 1.51 -30.41 -29.29
C GLN A 403 0.99 -30.12 -30.70
N ALA A 404 -0.17 -29.42 -30.80
CA ALA A 404 -0.76 -29.12 -32.10
C ALA A 404 0.12 -28.22 -32.99
N LYS A 405 0.98 -27.40 -32.40
CA LYS A 405 1.84 -26.44 -33.12
C LYS A 405 3.34 -26.78 -33.10
N GLY A 406 3.72 -27.97 -32.64
CA GLY A 406 5.10 -28.43 -32.58
C GLY A 406 6.05 -27.52 -31.80
N ARG A 407 5.59 -26.98 -30.66
CA ARG A 407 6.37 -26.05 -29.83
C ARG A 407 7.37 -26.79 -28.95
N GLN A 408 8.51 -26.15 -28.68
CA GLN A 408 9.54 -26.68 -27.79
C GLN A 408 9.00 -26.83 -26.35
N PRO A 409 9.47 -27.80 -25.54
CA PRO A 409 8.96 -28.08 -24.18
C PRO A 409 8.95 -26.88 -23.24
N GLY A 410 9.96 -26.01 -23.32
CA GLY A 410 10.03 -24.80 -22.50
C GLY A 410 8.96 -23.73 -22.80
N TRP A 411 8.34 -23.78 -23.99
CA TRP A 411 7.35 -22.80 -24.41
C TRP A 411 6.12 -22.76 -23.46
N VAL A 412 5.65 -23.91 -23.04
CA VAL A 412 4.50 -24.04 -22.12
C VAL A 412 4.78 -23.34 -20.79
N ALA A 413 5.96 -23.62 -20.21
CA ALA A 413 6.36 -23.03 -18.92
C ALA A 413 6.46 -21.50 -18.99
N HIS A 414 7.01 -20.96 -20.08
CA HIS A 414 7.07 -19.52 -20.30
C HIS A 414 5.68 -18.90 -20.45
N ARG A 415 4.76 -19.50 -21.24
CA ARG A 415 3.39 -18.99 -21.42
C ARG A 415 2.56 -19.06 -20.13
N TYR A 416 2.77 -20.11 -19.34
CA TYR A 416 2.18 -20.24 -18.01
C TYR A 416 2.66 -19.10 -17.08
N ARG A 417 3.97 -18.85 -17.05
CA ARG A 417 4.53 -17.74 -16.26
C ARG A 417 4.02 -16.38 -16.73
N ASP A 418 3.87 -16.17 -18.05
CA ASP A 418 3.32 -14.91 -18.58
C ASP A 418 1.89 -14.65 -18.10
N TYR A 419 1.10 -15.70 -17.80
CA TYR A 419 -0.28 -15.57 -17.33
C TYR A 419 -0.38 -15.48 -15.80
N PHE A 420 0.32 -16.35 -15.06
CA PHE A 420 0.22 -16.46 -13.59
C PHE A 420 1.33 -15.73 -12.83
N GLY A 421 2.38 -15.28 -13.49
CA GLY A 421 3.55 -14.64 -12.85
C GLY A 421 4.52 -15.61 -12.16
N VAL A 422 4.21 -16.91 -12.14
CA VAL A 422 5.00 -17.97 -11.47
C VAL A 422 5.28 -19.12 -12.40
N TRP A 423 6.37 -19.86 -12.15
CA TRP A 423 6.69 -21.07 -12.92
C TRP A 423 5.75 -22.22 -12.55
N PRO A 424 5.36 -23.10 -13.51
CA PRO A 424 4.58 -24.29 -13.21
C PRO A 424 5.38 -25.24 -12.31
N ARG A 425 4.79 -25.66 -11.19
CA ARG A 425 5.37 -26.67 -10.29
C ARG A 425 4.28 -27.69 -9.96
N GLY A 426 4.64 -28.99 -10.00
CA GLY A 426 3.70 -30.07 -9.67
C GLY A 426 2.55 -30.26 -10.66
N MET A 427 2.65 -29.71 -11.88
CA MET A 427 1.61 -29.83 -12.90
C MET A 427 1.67 -31.20 -13.59
N GLN A 428 0.49 -31.78 -13.83
CA GLN A 428 0.36 -33.02 -14.60
C GLN A 428 0.44 -32.73 -16.11
N ASN A 429 1.21 -33.52 -16.85
CA ASN A 429 1.40 -33.36 -18.29
C ASN A 429 0.27 -34.05 -19.09
N VAL A 430 -0.97 -33.61 -18.86
CA VAL A 430 -2.17 -34.08 -19.57
C VAL A 430 -2.64 -32.99 -20.52
N PRO A 431 -2.44 -33.12 -21.84
CA PRO A 431 -2.90 -32.11 -22.80
C PRO A 431 -4.42 -32.05 -22.89
N ALA A 432 -4.97 -30.82 -23.00
CA ALA A 432 -6.37 -30.55 -23.18
C ALA A 432 -6.61 -29.61 -24.37
N ALA A 433 -7.80 -29.64 -24.95
CA ALA A 433 -8.21 -28.71 -26.00
C ALA A 433 -8.24 -27.27 -25.46
N PRO A 434 -7.65 -26.28 -26.18
CA PRO A 434 -7.64 -24.89 -25.71
C PRO A 434 -9.02 -24.25 -25.85
N THR A 435 -9.39 -23.50 -24.83
CA THR A 435 -10.58 -22.63 -24.86
C THR A 435 -10.30 -21.32 -25.61
N ASP A 436 -11.35 -20.60 -25.97
CA ASP A 436 -11.25 -19.30 -26.63
C ASP A 436 -10.48 -18.27 -25.75
N GLU A 437 -10.55 -18.42 -24.43
CA GLU A 437 -9.83 -17.57 -23.48
C GLU A 437 -8.30 -17.80 -23.60
N VAL A 438 -7.84 -19.04 -23.61
CA VAL A 438 -6.41 -19.38 -23.79
C VAL A 438 -5.92 -18.97 -25.17
N MET A 439 -6.72 -19.18 -26.20
CA MET A 439 -6.38 -18.75 -27.57
C MET A 439 -6.34 -17.22 -27.68
N GLY A 440 -7.23 -16.51 -27.02
CA GLY A 440 -7.25 -15.05 -26.93
C GLY A 440 -5.98 -14.51 -26.25
N PHE A 441 -5.58 -15.10 -25.14
CA PHE A 441 -4.33 -14.76 -24.43
C PHE A 441 -3.11 -14.98 -25.33
N LEU A 442 -3.01 -16.12 -25.98
CA LEU A 442 -1.89 -16.42 -26.87
C LEU A 442 -1.82 -15.47 -28.08
N ARG A 443 -2.96 -15.12 -28.65
CA ARG A 443 -3.06 -14.13 -29.73
C ARG A 443 -2.62 -12.74 -29.26
N HIS A 444 -2.99 -12.34 -28.05
CA HIS A 444 -2.54 -11.08 -27.44
C HIS A 444 -1.00 -11.03 -27.32
N LEU A 445 -0.39 -12.10 -26.84
CA LEU A 445 1.08 -12.18 -26.74
C LEU A 445 1.77 -12.13 -28.11
N GLN A 446 1.17 -12.75 -29.16
CA GLN A 446 1.70 -12.67 -30.52
C GLN A 446 1.66 -11.25 -31.08
N ILE A 447 0.53 -10.53 -30.86
CA ILE A 447 0.38 -9.14 -31.28
C ILE A 447 1.39 -8.25 -30.54
N LYS A 448 1.58 -8.47 -29.21
CA LYS A 448 2.57 -7.75 -28.41
C LYS A 448 3.99 -7.97 -28.93
N ALA A 449 4.34 -9.20 -29.29
CA ALA A 449 5.65 -9.55 -29.85
C ALA A 449 5.86 -8.95 -31.26
N ALA A 450 4.84 -8.92 -32.10
CA ALA A 450 4.92 -8.33 -33.44
C ALA A 450 5.15 -6.81 -33.37
N LYS A 451 4.39 -6.11 -32.55
CA LYS A 451 4.57 -4.67 -32.32
C LYS A 451 5.93 -4.33 -31.72
N GLY A 452 6.46 -5.18 -30.83
CA GLY A 452 7.81 -4.99 -30.27
C GLY A 452 8.94 -5.20 -31.30
N LYS A 453 8.70 -5.99 -32.36
CA LYS A 453 9.66 -6.12 -33.48
C LYS A 453 9.62 -4.92 -34.43
N GLU A 454 8.43 -4.42 -34.74
CA GLU A 454 8.27 -3.22 -35.60
C GLU A 454 8.90 -1.98 -34.96
N ALA A 455 8.76 -1.81 -33.63
CA ALA A 455 9.39 -0.72 -32.91
C ALA A 455 10.93 -0.79 -32.89
N ARG A 456 11.51 -1.97 -32.96
CA ARG A 456 12.99 -2.16 -33.06
C ARG A 456 13.53 -1.92 -34.48
N HIS A 457 12.72 -2.12 -35.50
CA HIS A 457 13.12 -1.83 -36.89
C HIS A 457 12.89 -0.37 -37.31
N ALA A 458 12.04 0.37 -36.58
CA ALA A 458 11.80 1.78 -36.84
C ALA A 458 12.79 2.71 -36.11
N GLY A 459 13.67 2.17 -35.26
CA GLY A 459 14.69 2.91 -34.48
C GLY A 459 16.13 2.52 -34.82
N ALA A 460 16.37 1.84 -35.96
CA ALA A 460 17.69 1.50 -36.48
C ALA A 460 18.03 2.32 -37.73
#